data_9b60a6eea27b7a44613aa9edd0e49b49
#
_entry.id   9b60a6eea27b7a44613aa9edd0e49b49
#
_cell.length_a   1.000
_cell.length_b   1.000
_cell.length_c   1.000
_cell.angle_alpha   90.00
_cell.angle_beta   90.00
_cell.angle_gamma   90.00
#
_symmetry.space_group_name_H-M   'P 1'
#
loop_
_entity.id
_entity.type
_entity.pdbx_description
1 polymer ?
#
loop_
_entity_poly.entity_id
_entity_poly.type
_entity_poly.pdbx_seq_one_letter_code
_entity_poly.pdbx_strand_id
1 'polypeptide(L)'
;MKIIDLFDLKHTIASAYLAQFTYPWEALSGIGEEILSLGEMLADEFKEIMPQVWVHQTATLAPTAYIGAPAIIGAKTEVRHGAFIRAAALVGEGCVIGNSTELKNVILFDGVQVPHYNYVGDSILGYRAHMGAGAVTSNVKSDRTPVVIHGGAVVYETGLKKCGAMLGDGAEIGCGCVLNPGTVIGKGSNIYPLSSVRGVVPAESIYKTGGVIVRKVRKES
;
A
#
# COMPACT_ATOMS: atom_id res chain seq x y z
N MET A 1 -14.56 -2.30 -6.46
CA MET A 1 -13.10 -2.25 -6.62
C MET A 1 -12.61 -0.92 -7.19
N LYS A 2 -13.51 0.00 -7.45
CA LYS A 2 -13.11 1.36 -7.85
C LYS A 2 -12.37 2.04 -6.69
N ILE A 3 -11.61 3.08 -6.98
CA ILE A 3 -10.90 3.86 -5.95
C ILE A 3 -11.85 4.28 -4.83
N ILE A 4 -13.02 4.80 -5.17
CA ILE A 4 -14.03 5.23 -4.20
C ILE A 4 -14.58 4.11 -3.32
N ASP A 5 -14.58 2.87 -3.81
CA ASP A 5 -15.02 1.70 -3.03
C ASP A 5 -13.97 1.27 -1.99
N LEU A 6 -12.68 1.54 -2.27
CA LEU A 6 -11.54 1.08 -1.48
C LEU A 6 -10.95 2.13 -0.56
N PHE A 7 -11.04 3.43 -0.93
CA PHE A 7 -10.28 4.48 -0.26
C PHE A 7 -11.15 5.70 0.08
N ASP A 8 -10.92 6.25 1.26
CA ASP A 8 -11.34 7.61 1.61
C ASP A 8 -10.17 8.56 1.29
N LEU A 9 -10.25 9.24 0.16
CA LEU A 9 -9.15 10.05 -0.39
C LEU A 9 -8.74 11.23 0.49
N LYS A 10 -9.51 11.60 1.52
CA LYS A 10 -9.12 12.65 2.47
C LYS A 10 -7.92 12.28 3.35
N HIS A 11 -7.52 11.02 3.37
CA HIS A 11 -6.40 10.47 4.14
C HIS A 11 -5.12 10.27 3.32
N THR A 12 -4.94 11.08 2.28
CA THR A 12 -3.69 11.10 1.49
C THR A 12 -3.52 12.42 0.78
N ILE A 13 -2.29 12.90 0.68
CA ILE A 13 -1.96 14.09 -0.13
C ILE A 13 -2.08 13.81 -1.63
N ALA A 14 -2.09 12.55 -2.07
CA ALA A 14 -2.31 12.14 -3.47
C ALA A 14 -3.80 12.11 -3.87
N SER A 15 -4.69 12.74 -3.11
CA SER A 15 -6.13 12.68 -3.35
C SER A 15 -6.54 13.14 -4.74
N ALA A 16 -6.01 14.27 -5.20
CA ALA A 16 -6.29 14.84 -6.53
C ALA A 16 -5.77 13.95 -7.66
N TYR A 17 -4.62 13.31 -7.46
CA TYR A 17 -4.06 12.35 -8.41
C TYR A 17 -4.93 11.10 -8.51
N LEU A 18 -5.24 10.48 -7.38
CA LEU A 18 -6.04 9.24 -7.36
C LEU A 18 -7.47 9.46 -7.88
N ALA A 19 -8.05 10.63 -7.67
CA ALA A 19 -9.38 10.96 -8.15
C ALA A 19 -9.51 10.99 -9.70
N GLN A 20 -8.40 11.01 -10.43
CA GLN A 20 -8.39 10.98 -11.89
C GLN A 20 -8.64 9.58 -12.46
N PHE A 21 -8.53 8.54 -11.65
CA PHE A 21 -8.61 7.14 -12.08
C PHE A 21 -9.89 6.46 -11.58
N THR A 22 -10.34 5.47 -12.33
CA THR A 22 -11.45 4.61 -11.91
C THR A 22 -10.96 3.50 -10.97
N TYR A 23 -9.89 2.84 -11.37
CA TYR A 23 -9.33 1.72 -10.64
C TYR A 23 -7.94 2.05 -10.06
N PRO A 24 -7.59 1.57 -8.87
CA PRO A 24 -6.35 1.96 -8.21
C PRO A 24 -5.08 1.54 -8.94
N TRP A 25 -5.10 0.43 -9.66
CA TRP A 25 -3.93 -0.02 -10.42
C TRP A 25 -3.58 0.90 -11.61
N GLU A 26 -4.52 1.69 -12.10
CA GLU A 26 -4.29 2.65 -13.18
C GLU A 26 -3.31 3.76 -12.73
N ALA A 27 -3.27 4.07 -11.44
CA ALA A 27 -2.39 5.07 -10.87
C ALA A 27 -0.93 4.60 -10.70
N LEU A 28 -0.65 3.30 -10.75
CA LEU A 28 0.68 2.78 -10.39
C LEU A 28 1.82 3.29 -11.28
N SER A 29 1.57 3.53 -12.55
CA SER A 29 2.61 3.96 -13.50
C SER A 29 3.08 5.39 -13.29
N GLY A 30 2.23 6.26 -12.73
CA GLY A 30 2.52 7.69 -12.55
C GLY A 30 2.93 8.09 -11.12
N ILE A 31 3.08 7.14 -10.18
CA ILE A 31 3.40 7.46 -8.78
C ILE A 31 4.68 8.28 -8.64
N GLY A 32 5.72 7.93 -9.40
CA GLY A 32 7.00 8.66 -9.33
C GLY A 32 6.88 10.12 -9.79
N GLU A 33 6.14 10.37 -10.88
CA GLU A 33 5.90 11.72 -11.40
C GLU A 33 5.03 12.54 -10.44
N GLU A 34 4.01 11.91 -9.86
CA GLU A 34 3.17 12.55 -8.84
C GLU A 34 3.96 12.96 -7.61
N ILE A 35 4.88 12.12 -7.11
CA ILE A 35 5.75 12.46 -5.98
C ILE A 35 6.60 13.69 -6.30
N LEU A 36 7.17 13.77 -7.50
CA LEU A 36 7.95 14.94 -7.93
C LEU A 36 7.09 16.20 -7.96
N SER A 37 5.90 16.11 -8.55
CA SER A 37 4.96 17.24 -8.63
C SER A 37 4.49 17.71 -7.25
N LEU A 38 4.15 16.77 -6.36
CA LEU A 38 3.77 17.09 -4.99
C LEU A 38 4.94 17.68 -4.20
N GLY A 39 6.16 17.15 -4.37
CA GLY A 39 7.36 17.60 -3.67
C GLY A 39 7.66 19.09 -3.85
N GLU A 40 7.41 19.60 -5.05
CA GLU A 40 7.59 21.04 -5.36
C GLU A 40 6.54 21.95 -4.69
N MET A 41 5.43 21.39 -4.23
CA MET A 41 4.30 22.12 -3.64
C MET A 41 4.15 21.91 -2.13
N LEU A 42 5.04 21.12 -1.50
CA LEU A 42 4.97 20.84 -0.08
C LEU A 42 5.22 22.10 0.77
N ALA A 43 4.53 22.18 1.91
CA ALA A 43 4.70 23.24 2.88
C ALA A 43 6.07 23.20 3.57
N ASP A 44 6.45 24.32 4.23
CA ASP A 44 7.76 24.50 4.87
C ASP A 44 8.10 23.47 5.94
N GLU A 45 7.12 22.74 6.45
CA GLU A 45 7.31 21.63 7.41
C GLU A 45 8.00 20.41 6.78
N PHE A 46 8.01 20.30 5.45
CA PHE A 46 8.77 19.29 4.74
C PHE A 46 10.14 19.81 4.36
N LYS A 47 11.15 18.99 4.55
CA LYS A 47 12.53 19.29 4.15
C LYS A 47 13.00 18.29 3.12
N GLU A 48 13.56 18.78 2.05
CA GLU A 48 14.29 17.95 1.10
C GLU A 48 15.65 17.58 1.73
N ILE A 49 15.74 16.35 2.25
CA ILE A 49 16.94 15.85 2.96
C ILE A 49 18.01 15.33 2.00
N MET A 50 17.64 15.03 0.78
CA MET A 50 18.48 14.72 -0.38
C MET A 50 17.64 14.94 -1.65
N PRO A 51 18.25 15.06 -2.85
CA PRO A 51 17.50 15.36 -4.07
C PRO A 51 16.26 14.45 -4.24
N GLN A 52 15.08 15.06 -4.37
CA GLN A 52 13.79 14.39 -4.56
C GLN A 52 13.34 13.50 -3.38
N VAL A 53 13.83 13.76 -2.18
CA VAL A 53 13.37 13.08 -0.96
C VAL A 53 12.93 14.12 0.07
N TRP A 54 11.63 14.25 0.24
CA TRP A 54 11.01 15.19 1.17
C TRP A 54 10.51 14.48 2.42
N VAL A 55 10.89 14.98 3.57
CA VAL A 55 10.55 14.38 4.86
C VAL A 55 9.96 15.46 5.76
N HIS A 56 8.78 15.18 6.32
CA HIS A 56 8.18 16.08 7.28
C HIS A 56 9.02 16.16 8.57
N GLN A 57 9.18 17.37 9.13
CA GLN A 57 10.05 17.63 10.30
C GLN A 57 9.69 16.81 11.55
N THR A 58 8.46 16.29 11.67
CA THR A 58 8.02 15.44 12.79
C THR A 58 8.19 13.95 12.52
N ALA A 59 8.62 13.56 11.33
CA ALA A 59 8.93 12.17 11.05
C ALA A 59 10.20 11.72 11.74
N THR A 60 10.25 10.46 12.14
CA THR A 60 11.42 9.86 12.79
C THR A 60 12.07 8.86 11.85
N LEU A 61 13.33 9.11 11.51
CA LEU A 61 14.11 8.22 10.63
C LEU A 61 15.22 7.55 11.43
N ALA A 62 15.24 6.22 11.43
CA ALA A 62 16.37 5.49 12.01
C ALA A 62 17.63 5.67 11.14
N PRO A 63 18.83 5.83 11.73
CA PRO A 63 20.07 6.12 10.98
C PRO A 63 20.49 4.98 10.04
N THR A 64 19.92 3.79 10.18
CA THR A 64 20.18 2.63 9.31
C THR A 64 19.10 2.41 8.25
N ALA A 65 18.10 3.29 8.18
CA ALA A 65 17.12 3.24 7.11
C ALA A 65 17.71 3.83 5.82
N TYR A 66 17.36 3.22 4.69
CA TYR A 66 17.67 3.77 3.37
C TYR A 66 16.41 4.34 2.74
N ILE A 67 16.50 5.55 2.21
CA ILE A 67 15.39 6.20 1.49
C ILE A 67 15.91 6.64 0.12
N GLY A 68 15.45 5.97 -0.93
CA GLY A 68 15.77 6.31 -2.32
C GLY A 68 14.74 7.25 -2.93
N ALA A 69 15.19 8.05 -3.88
CA ALA A 69 14.37 9.03 -4.60
C ALA A 69 13.53 8.39 -5.74
N PRO A 70 12.39 9.00 -6.11
CA PRO A 70 11.71 10.05 -5.39
C PRO A 70 10.92 9.50 -4.20
N ALA A 71 10.81 10.26 -3.10
CA ALA A 71 10.02 9.86 -1.94
C ALA A 71 9.45 11.06 -1.17
N ILE A 72 8.26 10.87 -0.60
CA ILE A 72 7.68 11.77 0.41
C ILE A 72 7.37 10.97 1.66
N ILE A 73 7.82 11.44 2.84
CA ILE A 73 7.55 10.84 4.14
C ILE A 73 6.73 11.83 4.98
N GLY A 74 5.49 11.48 5.28
CA GLY A 74 4.51 12.31 5.98
C GLY A 74 4.80 12.53 7.45
N ALA A 75 4.03 13.43 8.06
CA ALA A 75 4.15 13.84 9.45
C ALA A 75 4.03 12.64 10.41
N LYS A 76 4.76 12.67 11.53
CA LYS A 76 4.70 11.65 12.60
C LYS A 76 4.93 10.21 12.13
N THR A 77 5.43 10.02 10.92
CA THR A 77 5.76 8.70 10.38
C THR A 77 7.08 8.21 10.98
N GLU A 78 7.11 6.94 11.32
CA GLU A 78 8.28 6.26 11.88
C GLU A 78 8.89 5.33 10.82
N VAL A 79 10.13 5.63 10.40
CA VAL A 79 10.94 4.76 9.54
C VAL A 79 12.01 4.10 10.40
N ARG A 80 11.86 2.81 10.64
CA ARG A 80 12.65 2.04 11.60
C ARG A 80 13.97 1.53 11.03
N HIS A 81 14.80 0.98 11.92
CA HIS A 81 16.09 0.38 11.55
C HIS A 81 15.96 -0.67 10.45
N GLY A 82 16.81 -0.57 9.43
CA GLY A 82 16.88 -1.51 8.33
C GLY A 82 15.73 -1.41 7.33
N ALA A 83 14.85 -0.41 7.43
CA ALA A 83 13.85 -0.14 6.41
C ALA A 83 14.54 0.25 5.09
N PHE A 84 14.04 -0.30 3.98
CA PHE A 84 14.53 -0.04 2.64
C PHE A 84 13.44 0.58 1.77
N ILE A 85 13.33 1.90 1.78
CA ILE A 85 12.45 2.65 0.88
C ILE A 85 13.21 2.85 -0.41
N ARG A 86 12.88 2.06 -1.42
CA ARG A 86 13.71 1.89 -2.60
C ARG A 86 13.58 3.03 -3.59
N ALA A 87 12.37 3.38 -3.96
CA ALA A 87 12.03 4.53 -4.82
C ALA A 87 10.52 4.60 -5.06
N ALA A 88 10.06 5.78 -5.52
CA ALA A 88 8.67 6.07 -5.84
C ALA A 88 7.74 5.70 -4.68
N ALA A 89 8.05 6.23 -3.49
CA ALA A 89 7.29 5.97 -2.28
C ALA A 89 6.64 7.25 -1.74
N LEU A 90 5.31 7.29 -1.76
CA LEU A 90 4.54 8.31 -1.07
C LEU A 90 3.99 7.67 0.21
N VAL A 91 4.45 8.15 1.35
CA VAL A 91 4.08 7.66 2.67
C VAL A 91 3.35 8.76 3.43
N GLY A 92 2.11 8.47 3.83
CA GLY A 92 1.22 9.39 4.53
C GLY A 92 1.65 9.72 5.96
N GLU A 93 0.76 10.39 6.72
CA GLU A 93 0.99 10.78 8.11
C GLU A 93 0.83 9.57 9.06
N GLY A 94 1.63 9.52 10.12
CA GLY A 94 1.50 8.52 11.20
C GLY A 94 1.71 7.08 10.78
N CYS A 95 2.41 6.84 9.69
CA CYS A 95 2.73 5.51 9.20
C CYS A 95 3.87 4.87 10.00
N VAL A 96 3.95 3.54 9.95
CA VAL A 96 5.08 2.79 10.48
C VAL A 96 5.70 1.95 9.37
N ILE A 97 6.93 2.30 8.97
CA ILE A 97 7.74 1.53 8.05
C ILE A 97 8.80 0.82 8.89
N GLY A 98 8.58 -0.45 9.13
CA GLY A 98 9.31 -1.17 10.16
C GLY A 98 10.61 -1.81 9.74
N ASN A 99 11.17 -2.58 10.67
CA ASN A 99 12.44 -3.26 10.47
C ASN A 99 12.41 -4.16 9.23
N SER A 100 13.41 -3.98 8.36
CA SER A 100 13.59 -4.80 7.15
C SER A 100 12.37 -4.82 6.22
N THR A 101 11.58 -3.76 6.22
CA THR A 101 10.48 -3.55 5.29
C THR A 101 10.99 -2.89 4.03
N GLU A 102 10.71 -3.47 2.87
CA GLU A 102 11.01 -2.86 1.58
C GLU A 102 9.76 -2.24 0.96
N LEU A 103 9.87 -0.97 0.53
CA LEU A 103 8.85 -0.25 -0.25
C LEU A 103 9.37 0.08 -1.63
N LYS A 104 8.54 -0.13 -2.66
CA LYS A 104 8.89 0.19 -4.04
C LYS A 104 7.63 0.49 -4.86
N ASN A 105 7.53 1.70 -5.41
CA ASN A 105 6.40 2.17 -6.23
C ASN A 105 5.06 2.02 -5.49
N VAL A 106 4.88 2.83 -4.44
CA VAL A 106 3.75 2.69 -3.51
C VAL A 106 3.13 4.02 -3.12
N ILE A 107 1.84 3.99 -2.82
CA ILE A 107 1.15 5.03 -2.05
C ILE A 107 0.64 4.36 -0.77
N LEU A 108 1.13 4.81 0.38
CA LEU A 108 0.63 4.45 1.69
C LEU A 108 -0.18 5.64 2.25
N PHE A 109 -1.44 5.42 2.54
CA PHE A 109 -2.31 6.43 3.17
C PHE A 109 -1.93 6.62 4.63
N ASP A 110 -2.55 7.60 5.29
CA ASP A 110 -2.27 7.90 6.68
C ASP A 110 -2.53 6.69 7.59
N GLY A 111 -1.65 6.52 8.57
CA GLY A 111 -1.76 5.48 9.58
C GLY A 111 -1.48 4.05 9.09
N VAL A 112 -0.98 3.87 7.88
CA VAL A 112 -0.58 2.55 7.37
C VAL A 112 0.57 1.98 8.19
N GLN A 113 0.48 0.67 8.50
CA GLN A 113 1.52 -0.02 9.24
C GLN A 113 2.04 -1.23 8.46
N VAL A 114 3.33 -1.21 8.17
CA VAL A 114 4.11 -2.32 7.57
C VAL A 114 5.36 -2.54 8.44
N PRO A 115 5.16 -3.06 9.68
CA PRO A 115 6.12 -2.89 10.77
C PRO A 115 7.28 -3.87 10.77
N HIS A 116 7.20 -5.01 10.07
CA HIS A 116 8.18 -6.09 10.24
C HIS A 116 8.34 -6.96 8.99
N TYR A 117 9.52 -6.92 8.36
CA TYR A 117 9.90 -7.82 7.27
C TYR A 117 8.86 -7.90 6.15
N ASN A 118 8.26 -6.76 5.82
CA ASN A 118 7.27 -6.68 4.75
C ASN A 118 7.94 -6.35 3.41
N TYR A 119 7.39 -6.88 2.32
CA TYR A 119 7.66 -6.35 0.99
C TYR A 119 6.37 -5.74 0.43
N VAL A 120 6.42 -4.47 0.07
CA VAL A 120 5.31 -3.75 -0.55
C VAL A 120 5.78 -3.14 -1.86
N GLY A 121 5.38 -3.75 -2.95
CA GLY A 121 5.78 -3.32 -4.30
C GLY A 121 4.60 -3.12 -5.23
N ASP A 122 4.61 -2.03 -6.01
CA ASP A 122 3.60 -1.68 -7.00
C ASP A 122 2.18 -1.79 -6.41
N SER A 123 1.95 -1.11 -5.28
CA SER A 123 0.77 -1.30 -4.42
C SER A 123 0.25 0.01 -3.85
N ILE A 124 -1.05 0.03 -3.51
CA ILE A 124 -1.69 1.14 -2.79
C ILE A 124 -2.34 0.59 -1.54
N LEU A 125 -1.96 1.12 -0.38
CA LEU A 125 -2.49 0.74 0.93
C LEU A 125 -3.32 1.89 1.51
N GLY A 126 -4.60 1.65 1.74
CA GLY A 126 -5.56 2.63 2.23
C GLY A 126 -5.38 2.98 3.69
N TYR A 127 -6.16 3.94 4.17
CA TYR A 127 -6.11 4.49 5.51
C TYR A 127 -6.12 3.41 6.58
N ARG A 128 -5.10 3.44 7.46
CA ARG A 128 -4.90 2.47 8.56
C ARG A 128 -4.86 1.00 8.13
N ALA A 129 -4.52 0.70 6.89
CA ALA A 129 -4.24 -0.68 6.50
C ALA A 129 -2.99 -1.19 7.23
N HIS A 130 -3.02 -2.46 7.64
CA HIS A 130 -1.94 -3.09 8.39
C HIS A 130 -1.51 -4.40 7.74
N MET A 131 -0.21 -4.63 7.67
CA MET A 131 0.37 -5.90 7.23
C MET A 131 1.17 -6.53 8.37
N GLY A 132 0.76 -7.69 8.83
CA GLY A 132 1.47 -8.48 9.84
C GLY A 132 2.88 -8.88 9.39
N ALA A 133 3.69 -9.30 10.35
CA ALA A 133 5.10 -9.65 10.11
C ALA A 133 5.27 -10.66 8.97
N GLY A 134 6.19 -10.38 8.04
CA GLY A 134 6.48 -11.25 6.91
C GLY A 134 5.39 -11.32 5.83
N ALA A 135 4.33 -10.54 5.93
CA ALA A 135 3.35 -10.44 4.85
C ALA A 135 3.93 -9.65 3.66
N VAL A 136 3.69 -10.11 2.44
CA VAL A 136 4.28 -9.56 1.23
C VAL A 136 3.26 -9.36 0.10
N THR A 137 3.48 -8.34 -0.74
CA THR A 137 2.76 -8.15 -1.99
C THR A 137 3.62 -8.67 -3.15
N SER A 138 3.31 -9.86 -3.67
CA SER A 138 3.93 -10.33 -4.90
C SER A 138 3.41 -9.49 -6.07
N ASN A 139 4.28 -8.91 -6.87
CA ASN A 139 3.91 -7.94 -7.90
C ASN A 139 4.17 -8.40 -9.34
N VAL A 140 4.78 -9.57 -9.53
CA VAL A 140 5.11 -10.15 -10.86
C VAL A 140 4.59 -11.56 -10.94
N LYS A 141 3.90 -11.89 -12.04
CA LYS A 141 3.52 -13.27 -12.35
C LYS A 141 4.75 -14.08 -12.80
N SER A 142 4.77 -15.37 -12.49
CA SER A 142 5.86 -16.27 -12.87
C SER A 142 6.06 -16.39 -14.39
N ASP A 143 4.96 -16.30 -15.15
CA ASP A 143 4.97 -16.31 -16.62
C ASP A 143 5.30 -14.94 -17.25
N ARG A 144 5.48 -13.88 -16.42
CA ARG A 144 5.78 -12.51 -16.82
C ARG A 144 4.77 -11.86 -17.76
N THR A 145 3.58 -12.43 -17.91
CA THR A 145 2.47 -11.80 -18.64
C THR A 145 1.84 -10.66 -17.81
N PRO A 146 1.10 -9.74 -18.43
CA PRO A 146 0.38 -8.70 -17.70
C PRO A 146 -0.51 -9.29 -16.61
N VAL A 147 -0.62 -8.55 -15.49
CA VAL A 147 -1.43 -8.96 -14.35
C VAL A 147 -2.91 -8.79 -14.70
N VAL A 148 -3.69 -9.82 -14.40
CA VAL A 148 -5.14 -9.84 -14.55
C VAL A 148 -5.78 -10.01 -13.17
N ILE A 149 -6.80 -9.21 -12.87
CA ILE A 149 -7.52 -9.25 -11.59
C ILE A 149 -8.86 -9.96 -11.79
N HIS A 150 -9.07 -11.05 -11.05
CA HIS A 150 -10.34 -11.79 -11.07
C HIS A 150 -11.26 -11.30 -9.96
N GLY A 151 -12.32 -10.60 -10.31
CA GLY A 151 -13.33 -10.05 -9.41
C GLY A 151 -14.67 -10.81 -9.48
N GLY A 152 -14.65 -12.10 -9.22
CA GLY A 152 -15.83 -12.95 -9.40
C GLY A 152 -16.13 -13.19 -10.87
N ALA A 153 -17.28 -12.74 -11.35
CA ALA A 153 -17.68 -12.88 -12.76
C ALA A 153 -16.98 -11.89 -13.70
N VAL A 154 -16.31 -10.86 -13.16
CA VAL A 154 -15.65 -9.82 -13.96
C VAL A 154 -14.15 -10.01 -13.90
N VAL A 155 -13.52 -9.89 -15.06
CA VAL A 155 -12.06 -9.95 -15.23
C VAL A 155 -11.57 -8.57 -15.64
N TYR A 156 -10.52 -8.07 -14.97
CA TYR A 156 -9.93 -6.77 -15.23
C TYR A 156 -8.51 -6.96 -15.75
N GLU A 157 -8.28 -6.59 -16.98
CA GLU A 157 -6.94 -6.54 -17.56
C GLU A 157 -6.27 -5.23 -17.12
N THR A 158 -5.18 -5.33 -16.35
CA THR A 158 -4.49 -4.15 -15.85
C THR A 158 -3.57 -3.51 -16.90
N GLY A 159 -3.15 -4.27 -17.89
CA GLY A 159 -2.10 -3.87 -18.85
C GLY A 159 -0.69 -3.83 -18.25
N LEU A 160 -0.56 -4.04 -16.94
CA LEU A 160 0.68 -3.89 -16.20
C LEU A 160 1.40 -5.23 -16.02
N LYS A 161 2.71 -5.26 -16.29
CA LYS A 161 3.57 -6.41 -15.95
C LYS A 161 3.87 -6.51 -14.46
N LYS A 162 3.74 -5.40 -13.73
CA LYS A 162 3.93 -5.32 -12.27
C LYS A 162 2.71 -4.67 -11.64
N CYS A 163 2.05 -5.40 -10.77
CA CYS A 163 0.92 -4.93 -9.99
C CYS A 163 0.85 -5.79 -8.73
N GLY A 164 1.11 -5.20 -7.58
CA GLY A 164 1.08 -5.86 -6.28
C GLY A 164 -0.34 -6.02 -5.75
N ALA A 165 -0.64 -5.35 -4.65
CA ALA A 165 -1.94 -5.42 -4.01
C ALA A 165 -2.55 -4.04 -3.75
N MET A 166 -3.89 -4.00 -3.73
CA MET A 166 -4.69 -2.84 -3.35
C MET A 166 -5.39 -3.18 -2.05
N LEU A 167 -4.99 -2.56 -0.95
CA LEU A 167 -5.59 -2.78 0.37
C LEU A 167 -6.53 -1.62 0.69
N GLY A 168 -7.82 -1.88 0.80
CA GLY A 168 -8.81 -0.88 1.21
C GLY A 168 -8.58 -0.39 2.64
N ASP A 169 -9.23 0.72 3.00
CA ASP A 169 -9.11 1.31 4.33
C ASP A 169 -9.39 0.28 5.43
N GLY A 170 -8.55 0.25 6.47
CA GLY A 170 -8.68 -0.65 7.60
C GLY A 170 -8.53 -2.14 7.26
N ALA A 171 -7.92 -2.48 6.15
CA ALA A 171 -7.62 -3.87 5.82
C ALA A 171 -6.50 -4.41 6.73
N GLU A 172 -6.71 -5.62 7.26
CA GLU A 172 -5.80 -6.29 8.20
C GLU A 172 -5.25 -7.57 7.59
N ILE A 173 -3.96 -7.62 7.32
CA ILE A 173 -3.29 -8.76 6.71
C ILE A 173 -2.50 -9.53 7.78
N GLY A 174 -2.83 -10.79 7.98
CA GLY A 174 -2.16 -11.66 8.95
C GLY A 174 -0.69 -11.92 8.61
N CYS A 175 0.08 -12.33 9.62
CA CYS A 175 1.51 -12.62 9.47
C CYS A 175 1.77 -13.71 8.41
N GLY A 176 2.85 -13.55 7.65
CA GLY A 176 3.30 -14.53 6.65
C GLY A 176 2.37 -14.69 5.44
N CYS A 177 1.44 -13.76 5.22
CA CYS A 177 0.56 -13.80 4.06
C CYS A 177 1.28 -13.42 2.77
N VAL A 178 0.93 -14.09 1.69
CA VAL A 178 1.34 -13.72 0.33
C VAL A 178 0.13 -13.20 -0.43
N LEU A 179 0.14 -11.91 -0.76
CA LEU A 179 -0.84 -11.31 -1.65
C LEU A 179 -0.31 -11.44 -3.08
N ASN A 180 -0.92 -12.32 -3.87
CA ASN A 180 -0.48 -12.58 -5.24
C ASN A 180 -0.72 -11.36 -6.15
N PRO A 181 -0.03 -11.25 -7.30
CA PRO A 181 -0.16 -10.09 -8.19
C PRO A 181 -1.62 -9.76 -8.53
N GLY A 182 -1.99 -8.49 -8.34
CA GLY A 182 -3.34 -8.01 -8.57
C GLY A 182 -4.36 -8.37 -7.48
N THR A 183 -3.92 -8.73 -6.28
CA THR A 183 -4.85 -8.94 -5.16
C THR A 183 -5.49 -7.63 -4.71
N VAL A 184 -6.81 -7.65 -4.53
CA VAL A 184 -7.57 -6.51 -4.00
C VAL A 184 -8.29 -6.92 -2.72
N ILE A 185 -8.02 -6.24 -1.64
CA ILE A 185 -8.67 -6.45 -0.34
C ILE A 185 -9.62 -5.30 -0.04
N GLY A 186 -10.90 -5.59 0.11
CA GLY A 186 -11.93 -4.59 0.41
C GLY A 186 -11.78 -3.97 1.80
N LYS A 187 -12.41 -2.80 2.00
CA LYS A 187 -12.39 -2.06 3.27
C LYS A 187 -12.71 -2.96 4.45
N GLY A 188 -11.97 -2.77 5.55
CA GLY A 188 -12.25 -3.41 6.81
C GLY A 188 -12.14 -4.94 6.81
N SER A 189 -11.54 -5.56 5.81
CA SER A 189 -11.43 -7.02 5.73
C SER A 189 -10.19 -7.54 6.44
N ASN A 190 -10.28 -8.78 6.94
CA ASN A 190 -9.18 -9.47 7.61
C ASN A 190 -8.73 -10.69 6.81
N ILE A 191 -7.44 -10.84 6.65
CA ILE A 191 -6.81 -12.02 6.05
C ILE A 191 -6.13 -12.83 7.17
N TYR A 192 -6.50 -14.11 7.32
CA TYR A 192 -5.88 -14.95 8.33
C TYR A 192 -4.41 -15.22 8.01
N PRO A 193 -3.58 -15.39 9.06
CA PRO A 193 -2.15 -15.65 8.89
C PRO A 193 -1.85 -16.84 7.96
N LEU A 194 -0.68 -16.79 7.32
CA LEU A 194 -0.17 -17.83 6.41
C LEU A 194 -1.08 -18.09 5.18
N SER A 195 -1.87 -17.10 4.78
CA SER A 195 -2.75 -17.23 3.62
C SER A 195 -2.05 -16.80 2.33
N SER A 196 -2.26 -17.58 1.26
CA SER A 196 -1.96 -17.16 -0.11
C SER A 196 -3.25 -16.64 -0.75
N VAL A 197 -3.33 -15.33 -0.99
CA VAL A 197 -4.54 -14.67 -1.48
C VAL A 197 -4.39 -14.29 -2.93
N ARG A 198 -5.42 -14.53 -3.75
CA ARG A 198 -5.48 -14.12 -5.15
C ARG A 198 -6.87 -13.56 -5.49
N GLY A 199 -6.92 -12.53 -6.34
CA GLY A 199 -8.15 -11.90 -6.79
C GLY A 199 -8.72 -10.95 -5.74
N VAL A 200 -10.04 -10.92 -5.61
CA VAL A 200 -10.74 -9.91 -4.80
C VAL A 200 -11.35 -10.51 -3.55
N VAL A 201 -11.02 -9.94 -2.40
CA VAL A 201 -11.72 -10.17 -1.14
C VAL A 201 -12.70 -9.02 -0.91
N PRO A 202 -14.01 -9.28 -0.78
CA PRO A 202 -15.01 -8.24 -0.55
C PRO A 202 -14.77 -7.44 0.73
N ALA A 203 -15.30 -6.23 0.80
CA ALA A 203 -15.27 -5.43 2.02
C ALA A 203 -15.98 -6.15 3.19
N GLU A 204 -15.58 -5.82 4.42
CA GLU A 204 -16.15 -6.37 5.65
C GLU A 204 -16.16 -7.91 5.66
N SER A 205 -15.08 -8.51 5.20
CA SER A 205 -14.94 -9.98 5.08
C SER A 205 -13.76 -10.51 5.88
N ILE A 206 -13.80 -11.80 6.17
CA ILE A 206 -12.68 -12.56 6.73
C ILE A 206 -12.30 -13.63 5.70
N TYR A 207 -11.06 -13.58 5.23
CA TYR A 207 -10.45 -14.61 4.42
C TYR A 207 -9.77 -15.62 5.35
N LYS A 208 -10.33 -16.83 5.43
CA LYS A 208 -9.81 -17.92 6.28
C LYS A 208 -8.85 -18.81 5.52
N THR A 209 -8.11 -19.61 6.27
CA THR A 209 -7.24 -20.66 5.70
C THR A 209 -8.02 -21.53 4.70
N GLY A 210 -7.39 -21.82 3.56
CA GLY A 210 -8.05 -22.59 2.50
C GLY A 210 -8.92 -21.77 1.54
N GLY A 211 -8.90 -20.43 1.65
CA GLY A 211 -9.58 -19.56 0.68
C GLY A 211 -11.07 -19.31 0.97
N VAL A 212 -11.56 -19.74 2.11
CA VAL A 212 -12.96 -19.52 2.51
C VAL A 212 -13.16 -18.06 2.91
N ILE A 213 -14.09 -17.37 2.26
CA ILE A 213 -14.46 -15.99 2.58
C ILE A 213 -15.80 -15.98 3.31
N VAL A 214 -15.82 -15.34 4.48
CA VAL A 214 -17.05 -15.12 5.26
C VAL A 214 -17.23 -13.64 5.56
N ARG A 215 -18.47 -13.19 5.66
CA ARG A 215 -18.79 -11.82 6.06
C ARG A 215 -18.42 -11.60 7.53
N LYS A 216 -17.84 -10.45 7.87
CA LYS A 216 -17.65 -10.04 9.27
C LYS A 216 -19.00 -9.82 9.94
N VAL A 217 -19.16 -10.39 11.11
CA VAL A 217 -20.27 -10.08 12.01
C VAL A 217 -19.74 -9.12 13.05
N ARG A 218 -20.17 -7.85 13.01
CA ARG A 218 -19.86 -6.92 14.09
C ARG A 218 -20.70 -7.34 15.31
N LYS A 219 -20.04 -7.61 16.43
CA LYS A 219 -20.74 -7.68 17.70
C LYS A 219 -21.24 -6.28 18.00
N GLU A 220 -22.54 -6.10 18.17
CA GLU A 220 -23.09 -4.89 18.77
C GLU A 220 -22.47 -4.77 20.16
N SER A 221 -21.73 -3.66 20.39
CA SER A 221 -21.11 -3.31 21.67
C SER A 221 -22.09 -2.58 22.55
#